data_42133ed532ccb267266152db114f2a5f
#
_entry.id   42133ed532ccb267266152db114f2a5f
#
_cell.length_a   1.000
_cell.length_b   1.000
_cell.length_c   1.000
_cell.angle_alpha   90.00
_cell.angle_beta   90.00
_cell.angle_gamma   90.00
#
_symmetry.space_group_name_H-M   'P 1'
#
loop_
_entity.id
_entity.type
_entity.pdbx_description
1 polymer ?
#
loop_
_entity_poly.entity_id
_entity_poly.type
_entity_poly.pdbx_seq_one_letter_code
_entity_poly.pdbx_strand_id
1 'polypeptide(L)'
;MKYEISYPSDTETMGSRAQSVICDKVLAGLPQLLDDLQKLSEDQDTADVLFILGINEDRIYAHRIILMARCKSFQTQKRGEICRIPGSSVVPSAPGTPTTIRLPHIAADIFRQFILYVYTAKILLQDSKVFEMMILAQDLGVEELRIACEEHVKTAMSVANACTFLAAVMEIQEKPAGAKIAPPFLDKCITYIAENASECSKTNAFLNLTKEGLIQVISYDNLGLEEEDVWRCVLAWAKNQAGVTQPTAHWTEEERQRVCQQLAPVISHVRLFLIDSQVFAEEVEPTGAVPIELSLERYRRAALHSNKLPPAAMPIPAGPLGEHDKRLQPRLMLNLFHGSTILKNDKIHLQGTLNGWYGVHKQTWRLVYRASTNGFTASSFHRHCDGIAPLFIIALGTQGAISGGFTDVAFAKSNRKGGYIHSEKAFLFALNHNNEPPTKYDIIKKPYAICYHPDCGPIFGAGADMLISNNCNVSMESYSNFPHSYDGPNASFGNLFGDYNFSIADYEVFTLAPSTAPPGIKIKHDRYP
;
A
#
# COMPACT_ATOMS: atom_id res chain seq x y z
N MET A 1 12.86 -16.44 2.05
CA MET A 1 13.65 -15.88 3.16
C MET A 1 13.61 -16.87 4.30
N LYS A 2 14.76 -17.42 4.68
CA LYS A 2 14.88 -18.32 5.87
C LYS A 2 14.90 -17.43 7.11
N TYR A 3 13.92 -17.56 7.98
CA TYR A 3 13.99 -16.95 9.30
C TYR A 3 14.67 -17.95 10.25
N GLU A 4 15.91 -17.68 10.61
CA GLU A 4 16.55 -18.27 11.77
C GLU A 4 16.21 -17.40 12.99
N ILE A 5 15.55 -17.98 13.97
CA ILE A 5 15.35 -17.35 15.28
C ILE A 5 16.64 -17.55 16.06
N SER A 6 17.45 -16.49 16.20
CA SER A 6 18.60 -16.45 17.10
C SER A 6 18.15 -16.03 18.50
N TYR A 7 18.49 -16.81 19.50
CA TYR A 7 18.39 -16.42 20.91
C TYR A 7 19.56 -15.51 21.29
N PRO A 8 19.37 -14.52 22.17
CA PRO A 8 20.44 -13.62 22.59
C PRO A 8 21.44 -14.34 23.50
N SER A 9 22.73 -14.04 23.27
CA SER A 9 23.86 -14.47 24.11
C SER A 9 23.94 -13.63 25.39
N ASP A 10 24.07 -14.31 26.52
CA ASP A 10 24.30 -13.70 27.83
C ASP A 10 25.64 -12.98 27.90
N THR A 11 25.64 -11.77 28.44
CA THR A 11 26.82 -11.04 28.87
C THR A 11 27.14 -11.30 30.33
N GLU A 12 28.39 -11.60 30.58
CA GLU A 12 29.03 -11.90 31.87
C GLU A 12 28.93 -10.76 32.88
N THR A 13 28.71 -11.10 34.15
CA THR A 13 29.21 -10.32 35.29
C THR A 13 29.87 -11.23 36.33
N MET A 14 31.10 -10.90 36.67
CA MET A 14 31.96 -11.56 37.65
C MET A 14 31.42 -11.54 39.08
N GLY A 15 31.55 -12.64 39.79
CA GLY A 15 31.39 -12.73 41.26
C GLY A 15 31.60 -14.12 41.78
N SER A 16 32.78 -14.40 42.34
CA SER A 16 33.28 -15.66 42.89
C SER A 16 32.39 -16.34 43.90
N ARG A 17 32.13 -17.65 43.75
CA ARG A 17 32.23 -18.72 44.78
C ARG A 17 32.06 -20.08 44.10
N ALA A 18 33.04 -20.94 44.30
CA ALA A 18 33.00 -22.30 43.81
C ALA A 18 31.88 -23.09 44.49
N GLN A 19 30.84 -23.39 43.71
CA GLN A 19 29.95 -24.52 43.94
C GLN A 19 29.99 -25.35 42.66
N SER A 20 30.23 -26.65 42.80
CA SER A 20 30.19 -27.63 41.73
C SER A 20 28.82 -27.57 41.03
N VAL A 21 28.73 -26.78 39.95
CA VAL A 21 27.59 -26.78 39.06
C VAL A 21 27.71 -28.07 38.24
N ILE A 22 26.84 -29.02 38.52
CA ILE A 22 26.54 -30.13 37.62
C ILE A 22 26.04 -29.43 36.36
N CYS A 23 26.91 -29.36 35.35
CA CYS A 23 26.56 -28.81 34.04
C CYS A 23 25.70 -29.86 33.33
N ASP A 24 24.39 -29.76 33.44
CA ASP A 24 23.47 -30.56 32.66
C ASP A 24 23.71 -30.23 31.18
N LYS A 25 24.37 -31.15 30.50
CA LYS A 25 24.68 -31.01 29.07
C LYS A 25 23.41 -31.27 28.30
N VAL A 26 22.67 -30.21 27.95
CA VAL A 26 21.52 -30.31 27.05
C VAL A 26 22.06 -30.65 25.66
N LEU A 27 21.81 -31.88 25.21
CA LEU A 27 22.13 -32.30 23.85
C LEU A 27 21.08 -31.70 22.89
N ALA A 28 21.48 -30.80 22.00
CA ALA A 28 20.64 -30.19 20.98
C ALA A 28 20.48 -31.12 19.76
N GLY A 29 19.66 -32.19 19.91
CA GLY A 29 19.26 -33.07 18.80
C GLY A 29 18.05 -32.60 18.00
N LEU A 30 17.72 -31.29 18.03
CA LEU A 30 16.50 -30.74 17.41
C LEU A 30 16.37 -31.01 15.90
N PRO A 31 17.40 -30.86 15.05
CA PRO A 31 17.28 -31.17 13.65
C PRO A 31 16.88 -32.62 13.37
N GLN A 32 17.53 -33.59 14.05
CA GLN A 32 17.22 -35.01 13.90
C GLN A 32 15.80 -35.33 14.37
N LEU A 33 15.37 -34.75 15.51
CA LEU A 33 14.02 -34.94 16.01
C LEU A 33 12.97 -34.42 14.99
N LEU A 34 13.22 -33.27 14.34
CA LEU A 34 12.31 -32.74 13.36
C LEU A 34 12.24 -33.62 12.09
N ASP A 35 13.36 -34.17 11.68
CA ASP A 35 13.40 -35.11 10.55
C ASP A 35 12.67 -36.43 10.89
N ASP A 36 12.80 -36.93 12.12
CA ASP A 36 12.10 -38.13 12.54
C ASP A 36 10.58 -37.88 12.68
N LEU A 37 10.18 -36.72 13.19
CA LEU A 37 8.77 -36.30 13.22
C LEU A 37 8.19 -36.08 11.82
N GLN A 38 8.99 -35.59 10.89
CA GLN A 38 8.55 -35.47 9.48
C GLN A 38 8.31 -36.85 8.88
N LYS A 39 9.21 -37.82 9.08
CA LYS A 39 8.99 -39.22 8.62
C LYS A 39 7.74 -39.82 9.26
N LEU A 40 7.50 -39.57 10.57
CA LEU A 40 6.31 -40.02 11.23
C LEU A 40 5.02 -39.41 10.63
N SER A 41 5.05 -38.17 10.12
CA SER A 41 3.88 -37.56 9.47
C SER A 41 3.49 -38.26 8.17
N GLU A 42 4.39 -39.02 7.56
CA GLU A 42 4.19 -39.77 6.31
C GLU A 42 3.91 -41.26 6.56
N ASP A 43 4.09 -41.73 7.80
CA ASP A 43 3.90 -43.12 8.17
C ASP A 43 2.41 -43.47 8.25
N GLN A 44 2.00 -44.45 7.43
CA GLN A 44 0.62 -44.92 7.34
C GLN A 44 0.37 -46.12 8.28
N ASP A 45 1.41 -46.84 8.62
CA ASP A 45 1.29 -48.12 9.35
C ASP A 45 0.96 -47.91 10.82
N THR A 46 1.50 -46.85 11.42
CA THR A 46 1.26 -46.47 12.81
C THR A 46 0.14 -45.46 13.03
N ALA A 47 -0.38 -44.88 11.91
CA ALA A 47 -1.42 -43.85 11.96
C ALA A 47 -2.77 -44.42 12.48
N ASP A 48 -3.39 -43.72 13.41
CA ASP A 48 -4.69 -44.05 14.00
C ASP A 48 -5.82 -43.06 13.58
N VAL A 49 -5.50 -42.07 12.74
CA VAL A 49 -6.46 -41.12 12.11
C VAL A 49 -6.22 -41.07 10.61
N LEU A 50 -7.32 -41.13 9.82
CA LEU A 50 -7.34 -40.97 8.40
C LEU A 50 -8.24 -39.79 8.03
N PHE A 51 -7.69 -38.78 7.35
CA PHE A 51 -8.46 -37.71 6.74
C PHE A 51 -8.73 -37.99 5.26
N ILE A 52 -9.98 -37.79 4.83
CA ILE A 52 -10.41 -37.84 3.45
C ILE A 52 -10.81 -36.43 3.04
N LEU A 53 -10.09 -35.85 2.07
CA LEU A 53 -10.08 -34.43 1.76
C LEU A 53 -10.53 -34.15 0.32
N GLY A 54 -11.22 -33.03 0.16
CA GLY A 54 -11.62 -32.54 -1.16
C GLY A 54 -12.58 -33.45 -1.91
N ILE A 55 -12.83 -33.10 -3.17
CA ILE A 55 -13.72 -33.83 -4.07
C ILE A 55 -13.05 -35.14 -4.57
N ASN A 56 -11.71 -35.14 -4.64
CA ASN A 56 -10.92 -36.28 -5.12
C ASN A 56 -10.73 -37.37 -4.05
N GLU A 57 -11.24 -37.16 -2.84
CA GLU A 57 -11.08 -38.09 -1.71
C GLU A 57 -9.60 -38.39 -1.38
N ASP A 58 -8.74 -37.37 -1.46
CA ASP A 58 -7.34 -37.49 -1.10
C ASP A 58 -7.18 -37.95 0.36
N ARG A 59 -6.26 -38.88 0.59
CA ARG A 59 -6.05 -39.50 1.92
C ARG A 59 -4.81 -38.93 2.59
N ILE A 60 -4.96 -38.48 3.82
CA ILE A 60 -3.85 -38.05 4.68
C ILE A 60 -3.96 -38.76 6.02
N TYR A 61 -2.88 -39.42 6.39
CA TYR A 61 -2.78 -40.16 7.65
C TYR A 61 -2.18 -39.27 8.72
N ALA A 62 -2.58 -39.50 9.99
CA ALA A 62 -2.06 -38.74 11.11
C ALA A 62 -2.17 -39.56 12.44
N HIS A 63 -1.49 -39.07 13.49
CA HIS A 63 -1.47 -39.67 14.81
C HIS A 63 -2.27 -38.79 15.78
N ARG A 64 -3.29 -39.38 16.40
CA ARG A 64 -4.17 -38.71 17.35
C ARG A 64 -3.39 -38.01 18.47
N ILE A 65 -2.35 -38.66 19.00
CA ILE A 65 -1.56 -38.11 20.07
C ILE A 65 -0.88 -36.79 19.70
N ILE A 66 -0.38 -36.68 18.49
CA ILE A 66 0.23 -35.46 17.98
C ILE A 66 -0.83 -34.38 17.75
N LEU A 67 -1.96 -34.74 17.14
CA LEU A 67 -3.08 -33.81 16.93
C LEU A 67 -3.61 -33.29 18.27
N MET A 68 -3.78 -34.12 19.27
CA MET A 68 -4.23 -33.73 20.62
C MET A 68 -3.21 -32.82 21.33
N ALA A 69 -1.93 -33.06 21.13
CA ALA A 69 -0.87 -32.24 21.73
C ALA A 69 -0.81 -30.83 21.14
N ARG A 70 -1.06 -30.69 19.81
CA ARG A 70 -0.81 -29.47 19.05
C ARG A 70 -2.07 -28.69 18.67
N CYS A 71 -3.23 -29.33 18.56
CA CYS A 71 -4.47 -28.72 18.07
C CYS A 71 -5.53 -28.69 19.17
N LYS A 72 -5.99 -27.52 19.57
CA LYS A 72 -7.00 -27.35 20.63
C LYS A 72 -8.33 -28.05 20.29
N SER A 73 -8.70 -28.11 19.02
CA SER A 73 -9.93 -28.77 18.55
C SER A 73 -9.95 -30.28 18.80
N PHE A 74 -8.79 -30.90 19.05
CA PHE A 74 -8.67 -32.31 19.42
C PHE A 74 -8.54 -32.52 20.94
N GLN A 75 -8.28 -31.46 21.73
CA GLN A 75 -8.06 -31.58 23.20
C GLN A 75 -9.35 -31.61 24.01
N THR A 76 -10.44 -31.00 23.55
CA THR A 76 -11.65 -30.73 24.34
C THR A 76 -12.70 -31.82 24.26
N GLN A 77 -12.34 -33.04 23.87
CA GLN A 77 -13.32 -34.07 23.51
C GLN A 77 -13.76 -34.93 24.68
N LYS A 78 -15.08 -35.05 24.80
CA LYS A 78 -15.69 -36.11 25.60
C LYS A 78 -15.33 -37.46 24.98
N ARG A 79 -15.20 -38.49 25.83
CA ARG A 79 -14.92 -39.87 25.40
C ARG A 79 -15.85 -40.27 24.26
N GLY A 80 -15.30 -40.43 23.03
CA GLY A 80 -16.04 -40.82 21.83
C GLY A 80 -16.19 -39.77 20.72
N GLU A 81 -15.97 -38.47 20.98
CA GLU A 81 -15.91 -37.45 19.93
C GLU A 81 -14.45 -37.22 19.50
N ILE A 82 -14.17 -37.29 18.22
CA ILE A 82 -12.78 -37.24 17.73
C ILE A 82 -12.39 -35.86 17.24
N CYS A 83 -13.32 -35.09 16.72
CA CYS A 83 -13.05 -33.74 16.18
C CYS A 83 -14.34 -32.97 15.95
N ARG A 84 -14.29 -31.65 16.17
CA ARG A 84 -15.35 -30.70 15.77
C ARG A 84 -14.79 -29.67 14.77
N ILE A 85 -14.35 -30.14 13.62
CA ILE A 85 -14.05 -29.26 12.51
C ILE A 85 -15.37 -28.92 11.82
N PRO A 86 -15.70 -27.66 11.55
CA PRO A 86 -16.91 -27.28 10.82
C PRO A 86 -16.99 -28.02 9.46
N GLY A 87 -18.12 -28.62 9.15
CA GLY A 87 -18.31 -29.37 7.90
C GLY A 87 -17.66 -30.76 7.86
N SER A 88 -17.09 -31.24 8.97
CA SER A 88 -16.54 -32.60 9.05
C SER A 88 -17.61 -33.65 9.31
N SER A 89 -17.37 -34.86 8.84
CA SER A 89 -18.12 -36.05 9.19
C SER A 89 -17.17 -37.19 9.59
N VAL A 90 -17.52 -37.89 10.68
CA VAL A 90 -16.78 -39.07 11.13
C VAL A 90 -17.43 -40.31 10.52
N VAL A 91 -16.65 -41.12 9.83
CA VAL A 91 -17.13 -42.38 9.27
C VAL A 91 -16.97 -43.48 10.31
N PRO A 92 -18.03 -44.26 10.58
CA PRO A 92 -17.91 -45.43 11.45
C PRO A 92 -16.81 -46.37 10.95
N SER A 93 -15.84 -46.71 11.80
CA SER A 93 -14.71 -47.57 11.46
C SER A 93 -14.76 -48.84 12.28
N ALA A 94 -14.27 -49.96 11.71
CA ALA A 94 -14.17 -51.23 12.37
C ALA A 94 -13.11 -51.14 13.51
N PRO A 95 -13.23 -51.93 14.58
CA PRO A 95 -12.19 -52.00 15.62
C PRO A 95 -10.83 -52.37 15.02
N GLY A 96 -9.79 -51.58 15.34
CA GLY A 96 -8.43 -51.78 14.82
C GLY A 96 -8.11 -51.06 13.51
N THR A 97 -9.08 -50.32 12.93
CA THR A 97 -8.82 -49.46 11.78
C THR A 97 -8.71 -47.98 12.16
N PRO A 98 -7.95 -47.17 11.42
CA PRO A 98 -7.86 -45.73 11.69
C PRO A 98 -9.22 -45.05 11.71
N THR A 99 -9.41 -44.11 12.63
CA THR A 99 -10.63 -43.29 12.65
C THR A 99 -10.66 -42.37 11.42
N THR A 100 -11.69 -42.52 10.61
CA THR A 100 -11.82 -41.78 9.33
C THR A 100 -12.64 -40.50 9.50
N ILE A 101 -12.06 -39.38 9.13
CA ILE A 101 -12.68 -38.04 9.15
C ILE A 101 -12.75 -37.50 7.73
N ARG A 102 -13.95 -37.17 7.24
CA ARG A 102 -14.15 -36.57 5.92
C ARG A 102 -14.22 -35.05 6.02
N LEU A 103 -13.46 -34.36 5.16
CA LEU A 103 -13.35 -32.89 5.05
C LEU A 103 -13.43 -32.47 3.58
N PRO A 104 -14.60 -32.57 2.94
CA PRO A 104 -14.72 -32.39 1.48
C PRO A 104 -14.45 -30.96 1.02
N HIS A 105 -14.49 -29.98 1.91
CA HIS A 105 -14.30 -28.55 1.63
C HIS A 105 -12.86 -28.06 1.83
N ILE A 106 -11.95 -28.92 2.29
CA ILE A 106 -10.54 -28.55 2.52
C ILE A 106 -9.68 -29.17 1.41
N ALA A 107 -8.82 -28.33 0.81
CA ALA A 107 -7.88 -28.77 -0.21
C ALA A 107 -6.75 -29.61 0.42
N ALA A 108 -6.39 -30.71 -0.24
CA ALA A 108 -5.44 -31.68 0.30
C ALA A 108 -4.01 -31.13 0.43
N ASP A 109 -3.60 -30.25 -0.47
CA ASP A 109 -2.28 -29.59 -0.46
C ASP A 109 -2.11 -28.71 0.79
N ILE A 110 -3.13 -27.92 1.12
CA ILE A 110 -3.14 -27.04 2.32
C ILE A 110 -3.15 -27.88 3.60
N PHE A 111 -4.00 -28.91 3.63
CA PHE A 111 -4.07 -29.78 4.80
C PHE A 111 -2.78 -30.56 5.02
N ARG A 112 -2.10 -31.00 3.95
CA ARG A 112 -0.79 -31.65 4.03
C ARG A 112 0.27 -30.74 4.64
N GLN A 113 0.31 -29.45 4.22
CA GLN A 113 1.21 -28.47 4.80
C GLN A 113 0.86 -28.18 6.27
N PHE A 114 -0.43 -28.14 6.61
CA PHE A 114 -0.87 -28.00 7.99
C PHE A 114 -0.40 -29.18 8.87
N ILE A 115 -0.58 -30.43 8.42
CA ILE A 115 -0.09 -31.62 9.14
C ILE A 115 1.43 -31.55 9.32
N LEU A 116 2.18 -31.20 8.26
CA LEU A 116 3.62 -31.04 8.38
C LEU A 116 3.99 -30.00 9.45
N TYR A 117 3.28 -28.88 9.52
CA TYR A 117 3.48 -27.88 10.56
C TYR A 117 3.16 -28.42 11.95
N VAL A 118 2.09 -29.18 12.12
CA VAL A 118 1.70 -29.76 13.39
C VAL A 118 2.79 -30.69 13.94
N TYR A 119 3.47 -31.47 13.08
CA TYR A 119 4.54 -32.37 13.45
C TYR A 119 5.89 -31.67 13.67
N THR A 120 6.25 -30.72 12.79
CA THR A 120 7.61 -30.18 12.71
C THR A 120 7.73 -28.70 13.10
N ALA A 121 6.62 -27.99 13.31
CA ALA A 121 6.54 -26.54 13.45
C ALA A 121 7.16 -25.76 12.25
N LYS A 122 7.39 -26.43 11.11
CA LYS A 122 7.91 -25.81 9.89
C LYS A 122 6.78 -25.68 8.86
N ILE A 123 6.66 -24.50 8.24
CA ILE A 123 5.71 -24.26 7.16
C ILE A 123 6.30 -23.29 6.15
N LEU A 124 6.01 -23.50 4.86
CA LEU A 124 6.23 -22.55 3.80
C LEU A 124 4.90 -21.91 3.44
N LEU A 125 4.67 -20.69 3.90
CA LEU A 125 3.44 -19.95 3.58
C LEU A 125 3.50 -19.46 2.13
N GLN A 126 2.43 -19.75 1.39
CA GLN A 126 2.23 -19.28 0.02
C GLN A 126 1.20 -18.14 0.02
N ASP A 127 1.51 -17.03 -0.64
CA ASP A 127 0.66 -15.83 -0.69
C ASP A 127 -0.76 -16.14 -1.17
N SER A 128 -0.91 -17.03 -2.16
CA SER A 128 -2.20 -17.44 -2.71
C SER A 128 -3.03 -18.34 -1.78
N LYS A 129 -2.43 -18.95 -0.75
CA LYS A 129 -3.07 -19.94 0.12
C LYS A 129 -3.05 -19.56 1.61
N VAL A 130 -2.46 -18.42 1.94
CA VAL A 130 -2.28 -18.00 3.33
C VAL A 130 -3.59 -17.84 4.09
N PHE A 131 -4.63 -17.33 3.44
CA PHE A 131 -5.93 -17.13 4.10
C PHE A 131 -6.66 -18.45 4.35
N GLU A 132 -6.57 -19.43 3.44
CA GLU A 132 -7.11 -20.77 3.67
C GLU A 132 -6.37 -21.46 4.82
N MET A 133 -5.04 -21.32 4.90
CA MET A 133 -4.24 -21.80 6.02
C MET A 133 -4.64 -21.11 7.34
N MET A 134 -4.91 -19.81 7.31
CA MET A 134 -5.37 -19.03 8.46
C MET A 134 -6.71 -19.54 8.99
N ILE A 135 -7.67 -19.82 8.12
CA ILE A 135 -8.98 -20.41 8.47
C ILE A 135 -8.77 -21.79 9.09
N LEU A 136 -7.97 -22.65 8.44
CA LEU A 136 -7.70 -23.99 8.92
C LEU A 136 -7.02 -23.97 10.30
N ALA A 137 -6.06 -23.08 10.51
CA ALA A 137 -5.40 -22.90 11.81
C ALA A 137 -6.39 -22.43 12.89
N GLN A 138 -7.32 -21.55 12.55
CA GLN A 138 -8.38 -21.11 13.46
C GLN A 138 -9.35 -22.26 13.81
N ASP A 139 -9.84 -22.99 12.82
CA ASP A 139 -10.80 -24.09 13.00
C ASP A 139 -10.19 -25.24 13.83
N LEU A 140 -8.90 -25.50 13.64
CA LEU A 140 -8.18 -26.52 14.40
C LEU A 140 -7.57 -26.00 15.72
N GLY A 141 -7.70 -24.70 15.99
CA GLY A 141 -7.25 -24.09 17.25
C GLY A 141 -5.73 -24.03 17.40
N VAL A 142 -5.00 -23.84 16.29
CA VAL A 142 -3.54 -23.63 16.25
C VAL A 142 -3.26 -22.13 16.13
N GLU A 143 -3.36 -21.43 17.26
CA GLU A 143 -3.34 -19.97 17.32
C GLU A 143 -2.01 -19.37 16.82
N GLU A 144 -0.89 -20.02 17.13
CA GLU A 144 0.45 -19.57 16.68
C GLU A 144 0.54 -19.53 15.15
N LEU A 145 0.00 -20.56 14.47
CA LEU A 145 -0.02 -20.59 13.00
C LEU A 145 -0.96 -19.51 12.44
N ARG A 146 -2.12 -19.29 13.07
CA ARG A 146 -3.05 -18.23 12.67
C ARG A 146 -2.37 -16.85 12.73
N ILE A 147 -1.69 -16.56 13.84
CA ILE A 147 -0.94 -15.31 14.03
C ILE A 147 0.19 -15.20 13.00
N ALA A 148 0.94 -16.26 12.75
CA ALA A 148 2.02 -16.26 11.77
C ALA A 148 1.50 -15.97 10.35
N CYS A 149 0.33 -16.51 9.95
CA CYS A 149 -0.31 -16.19 8.69
C CYS A 149 -0.73 -14.71 8.61
N GLU A 150 -1.30 -14.17 9.69
CA GLU A 150 -1.68 -12.77 9.77
C GLU A 150 -0.47 -11.83 9.65
N GLU A 151 0.62 -12.13 10.33
CA GLU A 151 1.87 -11.37 10.25
C GLU A 151 2.52 -11.48 8.87
N HIS A 152 2.48 -12.65 8.25
CA HIS A 152 2.96 -12.83 6.88
C HIS A 152 2.25 -11.88 5.92
N VAL A 153 0.93 -11.81 5.94
CA VAL A 153 0.16 -10.87 5.09
C VAL A 153 0.55 -9.42 5.38
N LYS A 154 0.80 -9.06 6.65
CA LYS A 154 1.17 -7.68 7.02
C LYS A 154 2.57 -7.28 6.55
N THR A 155 3.52 -8.20 6.60
CA THR A 155 4.95 -7.91 6.36
C THR A 155 5.42 -8.24 4.95
N ALA A 156 4.83 -9.25 4.30
CA ALA A 156 5.22 -9.70 2.96
C ALA A 156 4.53 -8.94 1.82
N MET A 157 3.52 -8.10 2.13
CA MET A 157 2.78 -7.38 1.09
C MET A 157 3.70 -6.45 0.29
N SER A 158 3.66 -6.59 -1.02
CA SER A 158 4.50 -5.86 -1.99
C SER A 158 3.74 -5.65 -3.29
N VAL A 159 4.26 -4.81 -4.18
CA VAL A 159 3.69 -4.60 -5.52
C VAL A 159 3.53 -5.91 -6.30
N ALA A 160 4.47 -6.84 -6.14
CA ALA A 160 4.47 -8.10 -6.88
C ALA A 160 3.35 -9.07 -6.46
N ASN A 161 2.90 -9.02 -5.19
CA ASN A 161 1.96 -10.01 -4.65
C ASN A 161 0.65 -9.44 -4.09
N ALA A 162 0.48 -8.11 -4.05
CA ALA A 162 -0.74 -7.50 -3.52
C ALA A 162 -2.01 -7.98 -4.24
N CYS A 163 -1.97 -8.12 -5.57
CA CYS A 163 -3.09 -8.67 -6.34
C CYS A 163 -3.30 -10.17 -6.11
N THR A 164 -2.27 -10.93 -5.78
CA THR A 164 -2.38 -12.34 -5.37
C THR A 164 -3.06 -12.45 -4.01
N PHE A 165 -2.70 -11.61 -3.05
CA PHE A 165 -3.42 -11.54 -1.77
C PHE A 165 -4.88 -11.11 -1.94
N LEU A 166 -5.16 -10.13 -2.82
CA LEU A 166 -6.52 -9.73 -3.13
C LEU A 166 -7.35 -10.90 -3.67
N ALA A 167 -6.83 -11.63 -4.66
CA ALA A 167 -7.51 -12.80 -5.21
C ALA A 167 -7.76 -13.87 -4.13
N ALA A 168 -6.77 -14.17 -3.31
CA ALA A 168 -6.86 -15.16 -2.25
C ALA A 168 -7.86 -14.77 -1.14
N VAL A 169 -7.91 -13.49 -0.74
CA VAL A 169 -8.89 -13.05 0.27
C VAL A 169 -10.32 -13.04 -0.28
N MET A 170 -10.51 -12.75 -1.55
CA MET A 170 -11.83 -12.82 -2.19
C MET A 170 -12.32 -14.26 -2.29
N GLU A 171 -11.46 -15.21 -2.62
CA GLU A 171 -11.80 -16.64 -2.66
C GLU A 171 -12.34 -17.15 -1.32
N ILE A 172 -11.74 -16.72 -0.20
CA ILE A 172 -12.22 -17.13 1.12
C ILE A 172 -13.48 -16.38 1.57
N GLN A 173 -13.73 -15.18 1.04
CA GLN A 173 -14.90 -14.38 1.43
C GLN A 173 -16.22 -15.09 1.12
N GLU A 174 -16.27 -15.91 0.07
CA GLU A 174 -17.43 -16.72 -0.33
C GLU A 174 -17.68 -17.90 0.64
N LYS A 175 -16.67 -18.28 1.44
CA LYS A 175 -16.77 -19.38 2.40
C LYS A 175 -17.31 -18.87 3.75
N PRO A 176 -18.21 -19.59 4.43
CA PRO A 176 -18.84 -19.13 5.70
C PRO A 176 -17.81 -18.76 6.79
N ALA A 177 -16.72 -19.51 6.89
CA ALA A 177 -15.64 -19.24 7.86
C ALA A 177 -14.83 -17.98 7.46
N GLY A 178 -14.63 -17.78 6.17
CA GLY A 178 -13.85 -16.65 5.63
C GLY A 178 -14.59 -15.31 5.69
N ALA A 179 -15.92 -15.31 5.62
CA ALA A 179 -16.73 -14.08 5.62
C ALA A 179 -16.46 -13.14 6.81
N LYS A 180 -16.02 -13.67 7.95
CA LYS A 180 -15.65 -12.88 9.14
C LYS A 180 -14.21 -12.39 9.13
N ILE A 181 -13.33 -13.11 8.45
CA ILE A 181 -11.87 -12.87 8.41
C ILE A 181 -11.51 -11.94 7.25
N ALA A 182 -12.17 -12.11 6.10
CA ALA A 182 -11.84 -11.43 4.86
C ALA A 182 -11.91 -9.88 4.89
N PRO A 183 -12.93 -9.20 5.49
CA PRO A 183 -13.12 -7.77 5.30
C PRO A 183 -11.90 -6.89 5.63
N PRO A 184 -11.20 -7.03 6.78
CA PRO A 184 -10.05 -6.17 7.10
C PRO A 184 -8.85 -6.42 6.19
N PHE A 185 -8.70 -7.64 5.67
CA PHE A 185 -7.62 -7.95 4.73
C PHE A 185 -7.94 -7.49 3.31
N LEU A 186 -9.21 -7.59 2.91
CA LEU A 186 -9.71 -7.07 1.64
C LEU A 186 -9.45 -5.56 1.54
N ASP A 187 -9.89 -4.81 2.55
CA ASP A 187 -9.66 -3.37 2.62
C ASP A 187 -8.16 -3.02 2.58
N LYS A 188 -7.34 -3.75 3.32
CA LYS A 188 -5.88 -3.56 3.32
C LYS A 188 -5.27 -3.83 1.94
N CYS A 189 -5.67 -4.89 1.24
CA CYS A 189 -5.17 -5.20 -0.10
C CYS A 189 -5.59 -4.11 -1.11
N ILE A 190 -6.86 -3.70 -1.10
CA ILE A 190 -7.37 -2.65 -1.99
C ILE A 190 -6.65 -1.33 -1.74
N THR A 191 -6.49 -0.93 -0.47
CA THR A 191 -5.77 0.31 -0.12
C THR A 191 -4.31 0.26 -0.60
N TYR A 192 -3.60 -0.84 -0.36
CA TYR A 192 -2.22 -0.99 -0.84
C TYR A 192 -2.12 -0.93 -2.37
N ILE A 193 -3.02 -1.63 -3.08
CA ILE A 193 -3.06 -1.60 -4.55
C ILE A 193 -3.39 -0.20 -5.05
N ALA A 194 -4.32 0.50 -4.41
CA ALA A 194 -4.70 1.87 -4.78
C ALA A 194 -3.55 2.87 -4.60
N GLU A 195 -2.79 2.75 -3.51
CA GLU A 195 -1.61 3.59 -3.24
C GLU A 195 -0.45 3.33 -4.22
N ASN A 196 -0.34 2.11 -4.76
CA ASN A 196 0.73 1.69 -5.66
C ASN A 196 0.19 1.29 -7.05
N ALA A 197 -0.94 1.87 -7.46
CA ALA A 197 -1.71 1.40 -8.60
C ALA A 197 -0.93 1.40 -9.92
N SER A 198 -0.08 2.42 -10.15
CA SER A 198 0.76 2.52 -11.36
C SER A 198 1.73 1.35 -11.50
N GLU A 199 2.25 0.81 -10.39
CA GLU A 199 3.19 -0.31 -10.44
C GLU A 199 2.45 -1.66 -10.36
N CYS A 200 1.41 -1.76 -9.53
CA CYS A 200 0.60 -2.97 -9.41
C CYS A 200 -0.06 -3.36 -10.75
N SER A 201 -0.56 -2.38 -11.50
CA SER A 201 -1.24 -2.59 -12.79
C SER A 201 -0.34 -3.21 -13.87
N LYS A 202 0.97 -3.11 -13.74
CA LYS A 202 1.96 -3.69 -14.67
C LYS A 202 2.28 -5.16 -14.35
N THR A 203 1.82 -5.67 -13.22
CA THR A 203 2.13 -7.04 -12.79
C THR A 203 1.26 -8.09 -13.46
N ASN A 204 1.80 -9.30 -13.66
CA ASN A 204 1.01 -10.43 -14.11
C ASN A 204 -0.12 -10.79 -13.13
N ALA A 205 0.09 -10.56 -11.84
CA ALA A 205 -0.93 -10.81 -10.82
C ALA A 205 -2.17 -9.91 -11.03
N PHE A 206 -1.99 -8.65 -11.45
CA PHE A 206 -3.09 -7.76 -11.80
C PHE A 206 -3.84 -8.25 -13.07
N LEU A 207 -3.11 -8.62 -14.12
CA LEU A 207 -3.69 -9.10 -15.38
C LEU A 207 -4.48 -10.42 -15.21
N ASN A 208 -4.17 -11.18 -14.16
CA ASN A 208 -4.83 -12.45 -13.82
C ASN A 208 -5.92 -12.30 -12.74
N LEU A 209 -6.26 -11.08 -12.31
CA LEU A 209 -7.39 -10.87 -11.41
C LEU A 209 -8.68 -11.41 -12.00
N THR A 210 -9.55 -11.93 -11.15
CA THR A 210 -10.94 -12.21 -11.53
C THR A 210 -11.64 -10.92 -11.90
N LYS A 211 -12.73 -11.02 -12.65
CA LYS A 211 -13.56 -9.85 -12.99
C LYS A 211 -14.02 -9.11 -11.73
N GLU A 212 -14.45 -9.82 -10.72
CA GLU A 212 -14.88 -9.28 -9.42
C GLU A 212 -13.71 -8.57 -8.71
N GLY A 213 -12.51 -9.15 -8.75
CA GLY A 213 -11.30 -8.55 -8.19
C GLY A 213 -10.92 -7.25 -8.88
N LEU A 214 -10.96 -7.22 -10.20
CA LEU A 214 -10.74 -5.99 -10.95
C LEU A 214 -11.78 -4.93 -10.60
N ILE A 215 -13.07 -5.29 -10.54
CA ILE A 215 -14.17 -4.36 -10.17
C ILE A 215 -13.93 -3.77 -8.78
N GLN A 216 -13.50 -4.56 -7.80
CA GLN A 216 -13.19 -4.05 -6.46
C GLN A 216 -12.10 -2.96 -6.52
N VAL A 217 -11.04 -3.18 -7.29
CA VAL A 217 -9.94 -2.21 -7.43
C VAL A 217 -10.40 -0.94 -8.16
N ILE A 218 -11.02 -1.09 -9.34
CA ILE A 218 -11.40 0.07 -10.17
C ILE A 218 -12.65 0.81 -9.66
N SER A 219 -13.41 0.23 -8.75
CA SER A 219 -14.54 0.92 -8.09
C SER A 219 -14.08 1.76 -6.89
N TYR A 220 -12.84 1.57 -6.42
CA TYR A 220 -12.33 2.28 -5.26
C TYR A 220 -12.09 3.76 -5.59
N ASP A 221 -12.74 4.65 -4.84
CA ASP A 221 -12.73 6.09 -5.14
C ASP A 221 -11.35 6.73 -4.96
N ASN A 222 -10.49 6.11 -4.13
CA ASN A 222 -9.14 6.57 -3.85
C ASN A 222 -8.06 5.84 -4.69
N LEU A 223 -8.39 5.35 -5.88
CA LEU A 223 -7.41 4.72 -6.77
C LEU A 223 -6.45 5.78 -7.34
N GLY A 224 -5.15 5.61 -7.12
CA GLY A 224 -4.09 6.56 -7.50
C GLY A 224 -3.73 6.55 -8.98
N LEU A 225 -4.74 6.51 -9.87
CA LEU A 225 -4.59 6.57 -11.33
C LEU A 225 -5.53 7.61 -11.92
N GLU A 226 -5.09 8.25 -13.01
CA GLU A 226 -5.95 9.02 -13.89
C GLU A 226 -6.90 8.07 -14.63
N GLU A 227 -8.04 8.59 -15.06
CA GLU A 227 -9.05 7.74 -15.68
C GLU A 227 -8.60 7.14 -17.02
N GLU A 228 -7.72 7.82 -17.74
CA GLU A 228 -7.05 7.32 -18.95
C GLU A 228 -6.18 6.08 -18.63
N ASP A 229 -5.45 6.13 -17.52
CA ASP A 229 -4.61 5.01 -17.10
C ASP A 229 -5.45 3.87 -16.52
N VAL A 230 -6.56 4.16 -15.82
CA VAL A 230 -7.54 3.15 -15.43
C VAL A 230 -8.08 2.43 -16.66
N TRP A 231 -8.45 3.18 -17.72
CA TRP A 231 -8.88 2.58 -18.99
C TRP A 231 -7.81 1.67 -19.59
N ARG A 232 -6.55 2.13 -19.66
CA ARG A 232 -5.44 1.34 -20.22
C ARG A 232 -5.20 0.06 -19.43
N CYS A 233 -5.29 0.12 -18.09
CA CYS A 233 -5.17 -1.06 -17.22
C CYS A 233 -6.33 -2.05 -17.45
N VAL A 234 -7.56 -1.56 -17.55
CA VAL A 234 -8.75 -2.39 -17.81
C VAL A 234 -8.68 -3.03 -19.19
N LEU A 235 -8.24 -2.28 -20.19
CA LEU A 235 -8.04 -2.80 -21.56
C LEU A 235 -6.94 -3.87 -21.60
N ALA A 236 -5.82 -3.65 -20.92
CA ALA A 236 -4.73 -4.61 -20.82
C ALA A 236 -5.20 -5.92 -20.15
N TRP A 237 -5.95 -5.81 -19.05
CA TRP A 237 -6.57 -6.95 -18.38
C TRP A 237 -7.54 -7.69 -19.32
N ALA A 238 -8.44 -6.99 -20.01
CA ALA A 238 -9.41 -7.61 -20.91
C ALA A 238 -8.75 -8.34 -22.09
N LYS A 239 -7.67 -7.74 -22.64
CA LYS A 239 -6.83 -8.39 -23.66
C LYS A 239 -6.19 -9.69 -23.15
N ASN A 240 -5.63 -9.64 -21.94
CA ASN A 240 -5.03 -10.81 -21.30
C ASN A 240 -6.06 -11.93 -21.10
N GLN A 241 -7.26 -11.60 -20.59
CA GLN A 241 -8.34 -12.57 -20.40
C GLN A 241 -8.87 -13.13 -21.71
N ALA A 242 -8.88 -12.33 -22.78
CA ALA A 242 -9.31 -12.75 -24.12
C ALA A 242 -8.21 -13.50 -24.91
N GLY A 243 -6.97 -13.54 -24.41
CA GLY A 243 -5.82 -14.11 -25.12
C GLY A 243 -5.43 -13.31 -26.36
N VAL A 244 -5.62 -11.97 -26.36
CA VAL A 244 -5.34 -11.07 -27.49
C VAL A 244 -4.11 -10.21 -27.17
N THR A 245 -3.06 -10.34 -27.97
CA THR A 245 -1.80 -9.58 -27.80
C THR A 245 -1.70 -8.39 -28.76
N GLN A 246 -2.43 -8.44 -29.89
CA GLN A 246 -2.37 -7.41 -30.93
C GLN A 246 -2.81 -6.02 -30.44
N PRO A 247 -2.26 -4.92 -31.00
CA PRO A 247 -2.79 -3.57 -30.84
C PRO A 247 -4.23 -3.48 -31.37
N THR A 248 -5.06 -2.60 -30.80
CA THR A 248 -6.49 -2.44 -31.12
C THR A 248 -6.75 -2.23 -32.63
N ALA A 249 -5.85 -1.50 -33.30
CA ALA A 249 -5.94 -1.22 -34.74
C ALA A 249 -5.81 -2.47 -35.63
N HIS A 250 -5.27 -3.56 -35.12
CA HIS A 250 -5.01 -4.80 -35.85
C HIS A 250 -5.91 -5.96 -35.42
N TRP A 251 -6.93 -5.71 -34.61
CA TRP A 251 -7.86 -6.75 -34.16
C TRP A 251 -8.72 -7.26 -35.33
N THR A 252 -8.83 -8.57 -35.40
CA THR A 252 -9.90 -9.21 -36.17
C THR A 252 -11.24 -8.98 -35.47
N GLU A 253 -12.34 -9.19 -36.20
CA GLU A 253 -13.68 -9.05 -35.62
C GLU A 253 -13.92 -10.04 -34.46
N GLU A 254 -13.38 -11.24 -34.57
CA GLU A 254 -13.44 -12.26 -33.50
C GLU A 254 -12.65 -11.84 -32.26
N GLU A 255 -11.46 -11.27 -32.42
CA GLU A 255 -10.66 -10.73 -31.31
C GLU A 255 -11.36 -9.57 -30.63
N ARG A 256 -11.92 -8.64 -31.45
CA ARG A 256 -12.72 -7.53 -30.96
C ARG A 256 -13.88 -8.02 -30.10
N GLN A 257 -14.65 -8.97 -30.59
CA GLN A 257 -15.79 -9.53 -29.87
C GLN A 257 -15.38 -10.19 -28.53
N ARG A 258 -14.27 -10.96 -28.52
CA ARG A 258 -13.76 -11.57 -27.27
C ARG A 258 -13.35 -10.53 -26.25
N VAL A 259 -12.62 -9.46 -26.67
CA VAL A 259 -12.20 -8.39 -25.75
C VAL A 259 -13.41 -7.60 -25.25
N CYS A 260 -14.36 -7.25 -26.14
CA CYS A 260 -15.60 -6.55 -25.75
C CYS A 260 -16.42 -7.36 -24.75
N GLN A 261 -16.47 -8.69 -24.87
CA GLN A 261 -17.14 -9.56 -23.93
C GLN A 261 -16.53 -9.49 -22.52
N GLN A 262 -15.19 -9.35 -22.42
CA GLN A 262 -14.52 -9.14 -21.14
C GLN A 262 -14.74 -7.72 -20.59
N LEU A 263 -14.78 -6.70 -21.45
CA LEU A 263 -14.98 -5.30 -21.07
C LEU A 263 -16.41 -5.00 -20.62
N ALA A 264 -17.41 -5.61 -21.22
CA ALA A 264 -18.83 -5.31 -20.98
C ALA A 264 -19.23 -5.24 -19.50
N PRO A 265 -18.85 -6.20 -18.62
CA PRO A 265 -19.22 -6.16 -17.21
C PRO A 265 -18.43 -5.15 -16.37
N VAL A 266 -17.28 -4.67 -16.84
CA VAL A 266 -16.37 -3.81 -16.07
C VAL A 266 -16.39 -2.35 -16.51
N ILE A 267 -16.82 -2.07 -17.74
CA ILE A 267 -16.76 -0.74 -18.34
C ILE A 267 -17.59 0.32 -17.59
N SER A 268 -18.67 -0.08 -16.94
CA SER A 268 -19.51 0.79 -16.12
C SER A 268 -18.80 1.34 -14.87
N HIS A 269 -17.69 0.73 -14.46
CA HIS A 269 -16.87 1.14 -13.34
C HIS A 269 -15.72 2.09 -13.75
N VAL A 270 -15.49 2.25 -15.05
CA VAL A 270 -14.58 3.26 -15.61
C VAL A 270 -15.35 4.58 -15.78
N ARG A 271 -14.79 5.69 -15.32
CA ARG A 271 -15.43 7.02 -15.36
C ARG A 271 -15.22 7.69 -16.70
N LEU A 272 -15.77 7.09 -17.76
CA LEU A 272 -15.57 7.48 -19.18
C LEU A 272 -15.77 8.96 -19.46
N PHE A 273 -16.60 9.66 -18.68
CA PHE A 273 -16.86 11.10 -18.84
C PHE A 273 -15.68 11.98 -18.41
N LEU A 274 -14.71 11.43 -17.67
CA LEU A 274 -13.52 12.12 -17.19
C LEU A 274 -12.30 11.90 -18.07
N ILE A 275 -12.33 10.93 -18.98
CA ILE A 275 -11.24 10.67 -19.93
C ILE A 275 -11.13 11.85 -20.89
N ASP A 276 -9.92 12.31 -21.21
CA ASP A 276 -9.69 13.36 -22.21
C ASP A 276 -10.34 13.01 -23.55
N SER A 277 -10.79 14.03 -24.30
CA SER A 277 -11.54 13.81 -25.54
C SER A 277 -10.71 13.19 -26.65
N GLN A 278 -9.44 13.52 -26.73
CA GLN A 278 -8.53 12.94 -27.71
C GLN A 278 -8.24 11.48 -27.36
N VAL A 279 -7.90 11.20 -26.09
CA VAL A 279 -7.66 9.82 -25.62
C VAL A 279 -8.90 8.96 -25.80
N PHE A 280 -10.09 9.51 -25.52
CA PHE A 280 -11.33 8.77 -25.73
C PHE A 280 -11.53 8.38 -27.20
N ALA A 281 -11.33 9.31 -28.13
CA ALA A 281 -11.47 9.07 -29.57
C ALA A 281 -10.39 8.11 -30.13
N GLU A 282 -9.16 8.18 -29.60
CA GLU A 282 -8.03 7.41 -30.12
C GLU A 282 -7.91 6.02 -29.48
N GLU A 283 -8.20 5.88 -28.18
CA GLU A 283 -7.93 4.64 -27.44
C GLU A 283 -9.20 3.90 -26.98
N VAL A 284 -10.31 4.61 -26.69
CA VAL A 284 -11.53 4.00 -26.14
C VAL A 284 -12.50 3.59 -27.23
N GLU A 285 -12.92 4.54 -28.05
CA GLU A 285 -13.94 4.35 -29.08
C GLU A 285 -13.57 3.29 -30.13
N PRO A 286 -12.29 3.17 -30.60
CA PRO A 286 -11.90 2.17 -31.56
C PRO A 286 -12.04 0.72 -31.08
N THR A 287 -12.17 0.50 -29.77
CA THR A 287 -12.42 -0.84 -29.23
C THR A 287 -13.81 -1.37 -29.55
N GLY A 288 -14.80 -0.47 -29.74
CA GLY A 288 -16.20 -0.84 -29.93
C GLY A 288 -16.91 -1.33 -28.65
N ALA A 289 -16.25 -1.20 -27.48
CA ALA A 289 -16.80 -1.70 -26.21
C ALA A 289 -17.80 -0.74 -25.54
N VAL A 290 -17.74 0.56 -25.88
CA VAL A 290 -18.63 1.58 -25.29
C VAL A 290 -19.94 1.65 -26.09
N PRO A 291 -21.10 1.56 -25.42
CA PRO A 291 -22.39 1.82 -26.05
C PRO A 291 -22.43 3.21 -26.73
N ILE A 292 -23.02 3.29 -27.91
CA ILE A 292 -23.02 4.52 -28.71
C ILE A 292 -23.72 5.68 -27.98
N GLU A 293 -24.71 5.40 -27.16
CA GLU A 293 -25.43 6.38 -26.35
C GLU A 293 -24.50 7.06 -25.33
N LEU A 294 -23.60 6.28 -24.71
CA LEU A 294 -22.62 6.82 -23.77
C LEU A 294 -21.55 7.65 -24.48
N SER A 295 -21.10 7.20 -25.67
CA SER A 295 -20.15 7.98 -26.49
C SER A 295 -20.76 9.33 -26.89
N LEU A 296 -22.00 9.34 -27.37
CA LEU A 296 -22.71 10.56 -27.75
C LEU A 296 -22.91 11.51 -26.55
N GLU A 297 -23.31 10.98 -25.41
CA GLU A 297 -23.46 11.79 -24.20
C GLU A 297 -22.12 12.38 -23.76
N ARG A 298 -21.05 11.61 -23.82
CA ARG A 298 -19.71 12.07 -23.48
C ARG A 298 -19.28 13.22 -24.40
N TYR A 299 -19.43 13.11 -25.71
CA TYR A 299 -19.07 14.18 -26.66
C TYR A 299 -19.96 15.41 -26.48
N ARG A 300 -21.26 15.23 -26.24
CA ARG A 300 -22.17 16.32 -25.95
C ARG A 300 -21.73 17.11 -24.71
N ARG A 301 -21.35 16.44 -23.65
CA ARG A 301 -20.86 17.08 -22.42
C ARG A 301 -19.54 17.83 -22.68
N ALA A 302 -18.59 17.22 -23.38
CA ALA A 302 -17.34 17.87 -23.73
C ALA A 302 -17.56 19.16 -24.54
N ALA A 303 -18.46 19.15 -25.52
CA ALA A 303 -18.81 20.31 -26.31
C ALA A 303 -19.45 21.43 -25.48
N LEU A 304 -20.29 21.10 -24.52
CA LEU A 304 -20.93 22.07 -23.61
C LEU A 304 -19.94 22.71 -22.63
N HIS A 305 -18.90 21.99 -22.21
CA HIS A 305 -17.86 22.50 -21.31
C HIS A 305 -16.80 23.35 -22.05
N SER A 306 -16.55 23.06 -23.34
CA SER A 306 -15.60 23.81 -24.15
C SER A 306 -16.04 25.26 -24.41
N ASN A 307 -17.31 25.58 -24.27
CA ASN A 307 -17.88 26.91 -24.56
C ASN A 307 -18.05 27.80 -23.33
N LYS A 308 -17.54 27.42 -22.14
CA LYS A 308 -17.65 28.25 -20.93
C LYS A 308 -16.26 28.60 -20.38
N LEU A 309 -16.02 29.92 -20.20
CA LEU A 309 -14.92 30.51 -19.43
C LEU A 309 -14.81 29.92 -17.99
N PRO A 310 -13.66 30.15 -17.28
CA PRO A 310 -13.26 29.39 -16.09
C PRO A 310 -14.33 29.30 -15.00
N PRO A 311 -14.38 28.24 -14.23
CA PRO A 311 -15.49 27.90 -13.35
C PRO A 311 -15.51 28.77 -12.09
N ALA A 312 -16.26 29.87 -12.16
CA ALA A 312 -16.86 30.47 -10.98
C ALA A 312 -18.32 30.02 -10.97
N ALA A 313 -18.60 29.12 -10.06
CA ALA A 313 -19.93 28.77 -9.54
C ALA A 313 -21.14 29.01 -10.46
N MET A 314 -21.52 28.02 -11.28
CA MET A 314 -22.90 27.88 -11.75
C MET A 314 -23.39 26.43 -11.58
N PRO A 315 -24.63 26.22 -11.07
CA PRO A 315 -25.20 24.89 -10.97
C PRO A 315 -25.40 24.29 -12.36
N ILE A 316 -24.90 23.08 -12.55
CA ILE A 316 -25.12 22.28 -13.77
C ILE A 316 -26.62 21.98 -13.84
N PRO A 317 -27.32 22.21 -14.98
CA PRO A 317 -28.72 21.79 -15.10
C PRO A 317 -28.78 20.28 -14.93
N ALA A 318 -29.62 19.82 -14.01
CA ALA A 318 -29.86 18.42 -13.74
C ALA A 318 -30.37 17.72 -15.01
N GLY A 319 -29.46 17.04 -15.71
CA GLY A 319 -29.82 15.98 -16.64
C GLY A 319 -30.25 14.74 -15.85
N PRO A 320 -30.64 13.64 -16.47
CA PRO A 320 -31.07 12.41 -15.82
C PRO A 320 -30.03 11.76 -14.89
N LEU A 321 -28.81 12.30 -14.81
CA LEU A 321 -27.74 11.93 -13.88
C LEU A 321 -27.65 13.01 -12.81
N GLY A 322 -28.00 12.69 -11.56
CA GLY A 322 -27.95 13.59 -10.41
C GLY A 322 -26.51 14.04 -10.07
N GLU A 323 -26.38 15.14 -9.30
CA GLU A 323 -25.08 15.71 -8.84
C GLU A 323 -24.17 14.72 -8.08
N HIS A 324 -24.69 13.56 -7.68
CA HIS A 324 -23.97 12.50 -6.96
C HIS A 324 -23.52 11.33 -7.83
N ASP A 325 -23.59 11.43 -9.17
CA ASP A 325 -23.14 10.35 -10.04
C ASP A 325 -21.61 10.22 -9.97
N LYS A 326 -21.12 9.12 -9.40
CA LYS A 326 -19.70 8.80 -9.28
C LYS A 326 -18.93 8.87 -10.60
N ARG A 327 -19.62 8.65 -11.74
CA ARG A 327 -19.02 8.73 -13.09
C ARG A 327 -18.54 10.14 -13.47
N LEU A 328 -18.99 11.16 -12.73
CA LEU A 328 -18.65 12.57 -12.94
C LEU A 328 -17.68 13.11 -11.88
N GLN A 329 -17.38 12.34 -10.85
CA GLN A 329 -16.47 12.75 -9.78
C GLN A 329 -15.06 12.25 -10.09
N PRO A 330 -14.03 13.12 -10.11
CA PRO A 330 -12.65 12.70 -10.23
C PRO A 330 -12.29 11.73 -9.09
N ARG A 331 -11.44 10.74 -9.39
CA ARG A 331 -10.83 9.94 -8.31
C ARG A 331 -9.92 10.84 -7.50
N LEU A 332 -9.92 10.65 -6.20
CA LEU A 332 -8.93 11.29 -5.36
C LEU A 332 -7.58 10.68 -5.74
N MET A 333 -6.72 11.49 -6.33
CA MET A 333 -5.36 11.04 -6.63
C MET A 333 -4.63 10.77 -5.34
N LEU A 334 -4.39 9.49 -5.06
CA LEU A 334 -3.60 9.06 -3.94
C LEU A 334 -2.12 9.10 -4.32
N ASN A 335 -1.32 9.51 -3.32
CA ASN A 335 0.12 9.33 -3.36
C ASN A 335 0.88 10.19 -4.39
N LEU A 336 0.55 11.47 -4.45
CA LEU A 336 1.33 12.46 -5.20
C LEU A 336 2.74 12.65 -4.60
N PHE A 337 2.89 12.40 -3.28
CA PHE A 337 4.15 12.42 -2.55
C PHE A 337 4.58 10.98 -2.21
N HIS A 338 5.23 10.32 -3.19
CA HIS A 338 5.60 8.91 -3.09
C HIS A 338 6.48 8.61 -1.88
N GLY A 339 6.01 7.68 -1.06
CA GLY A 339 6.71 7.25 0.14
C GLY A 339 6.46 8.11 1.37
N SER A 340 5.56 9.12 1.33
CA SER A 340 5.21 9.89 2.53
C SER A 340 4.64 9.00 3.63
N THR A 341 5.06 9.23 4.87
CA THR A 341 4.48 8.67 6.08
C THR A 341 3.68 9.69 6.87
N ILE A 342 3.92 10.98 6.64
CA ILE A 342 3.22 12.11 7.28
C ILE A 342 1.87 12.36 6.60
N LEU A 343 1.85 12.34 5.26
CA LEU A 343 0.64 12.62 4.46
C LEU A 343 -0.05 11.33 3.99
N LYS A 344 -0.38 10.45 4.93
CA LYS A 344 -1.07 9.16 4.67
C LYS A 344 -2.51 9.18 5.16
N ASN A 345 -3.27 8.17 4.77
CA ASN A 345 -4.62 7.84 5.25
C ASN A 345 -5.57 9.06 5.19
N ASP A 346 -6.10 9.48 6.31
CA ASP A 346 -6.98 10.64 6.47
C ASP A 346 -6.35 11.97 5.99
N LYS A 347 -5.04 12.06 5.92
CA LYS A 347 -4.27 13.25 5.53
C LYS A 347 -3.88 13.29 4.05
N ILE A 348 -4.27 12.28 3.28
CA ILE A 348 -3.84 12.16 1.87
C ILE A 348 -4.38 13.30 0.99
N HIS A 349 -5.56 13.83 1.30
CA HIS A 349 -6.16 14.97 0.61
C HIS A 349 -5.28 16.23 0.64
N LEU A 350 -4.41 16.35 1.66
CA LEU A 350 -3.47 17.47 1.81
C LEU A 350 -2.38 17.48 0.71
N GLN A 351 -2.10 16.34 0.10
CA GLN A 351 -1.18 16.26 -1.04
C GLN A 351 -1.70 17.04 -2.26
N GLY A 352 -3.00 16.95 -2.51
CA GLY A 352 -3.66 17.74 -3.56
C GLY A 352 -3.62 19.24 -3.28
N THR A 353 -3.77 19.64 -2.02
CA THR A 353 -3.65 21.05 -1.59
C THR A 353 -2.25 21.60 -1.86
N LEU A 354 -1.19 20.84 -1.51
CA LEU A 354 0.19 21.24 -1.79
C LEU A 354 0.46 21.40 -3.29
N ASN A 355 -0.03 20.49 -4.10
CA ASN A 355 0.07 20.59 -5.57
C ASN A 355 -0.74 21.76 -6.15
N GLY A 356 -1.89 22.07 -5.57
CA GLY A 356 -2.66 23.26 -5.93
C GLY A 356 -1.85 24.54 -5.71
N TRP A 357 -1.12 24.63 -4.60
CA TRP A 357 -0.25 25.78 -4.31
C TRP A 357 1.03 25.81 -5.15
N TYR A 358 1.54 24.66 -5.56
CA TYR A 358 2.64 24.56 -6.52
C TYR A 358 2.21 25.01 -7.93
N GLY A 359 0.93 24.86 -8.27
CA GLY A 359 0.34 25.26 -9.55
C GLY A 359 0.27 24.14 -10.59
N VAL A 360 0.64 22.90 -10.24
CA VAL A 360 0.52 21.73 -11.11
C VAL A 360 -0.16 20.60 -10.34
N HIS A 361 -1.46 20.45 -10.49
CA HIS A 361 -2.29 19.54 -9.71
C HIS A 361 -1.86 18.07 -9.79
N LYS A 362 -1.30 17.64 -10.90
CA LYS A 362 -0.90 16.25 -11.18
C LYS A 362 0.59 15.98 -10.95
N GLN A 363 1.32 16.91 -10.35
CA GLN A 363 2.74 16.73 -10.10
C GLN A 363 2.97 15.64 -9.07
N THR A 364 3.83 14.67 -9.41
CA THR A 364 4.29 13.64 -8.48
C THR A 364 5.66 14.00 -7.90
N TRP A 365 5.84 13.64 -6.63
CA TRP A 365 7.02 13.96 -5.84
C TRP A 365 7.65 12.68 -5.31
N ARG A 366 8.96 12.58 -5.35
CA ARG A 366 9.71 11.46 -4.76
C ARG A 366 10.39 11.89 -3.47
N LEU A 367 10.41 11.00 -2.51
CA LEU A 367 11.12 11.19 -1.24
C LEU A 367 12.64 11.22 -1.48
N VAL A 368 13.32 12.23 -0.94
CA VAL A 368 14.78 12.39 -0.95
C VAL A 368 15.36 12.13 0.43
N TYR A 369 14.60 12.51 1.46
CA TYR A 369 15.05 12.42 2.84
C TYR A 369 13.87 12.27 3.79
N ARG A 370 14.07 11.46 4.83
CA ARG A 370 13.19 11.36 6.00
C ARG A 370 14.04 11.29 7.25
N ALA A 371 13.76 12.15 8.23
CA ALA A 371 14.59 12.25 9.43
C ALA A 371 14.61 10.97 10.26
N SER A 372 13.47 10.31 10.43
CA SER A 372 13.38 9.03 11.14
C SER A 372 14.16 7.87 10.50
N THR A 373 14.44 7.96 9.19
CA THR A 373 15.20 6.93 8.45
C THR A 373 16.65 7.31 8.26
N ASN A 374 16.92 8.58 7.92
CA ASN A 374 18.24 9.08 7.53
C ASN A 374 19.00 9.74 8.69
N GLY A 375 18.33 9.98 9.85
CA GLY A 375 18.89 10.65 11.02
C GLY A 375 18.48 12.11 11.13
N PHE A 376 18.32 12.63 12.35
CA PHE A 376 17.80 13.98 12.65
C PHE A 376 18.89 15.07 12.66
N THR A 377 20.12 14.75 12.26
CA THR A 377 21.23 15.71 12.27
C THR A 377 21.18 16.67 11.07
N ALA A 378 21.62 17.90 11.25
CA ALA A 378 21.77 18.88 10.18
C ALA A 378 22.67 18.35 9.05
N SER A 379 23.77 17.68 9.39
CA SER A 379 24.67 17.07 8.41
C SER A 379 23.98 15.98 7.56
N SER A 380 23.04 15.24 8.15
CA SER A 380 22.25 14.25 7.40
C SER A 380 21.31 14.92 6.41
N PHE A 381 20.58 15.96 6.82
CA PHE A 381 19.76 16.78 5.93
C PHE A 381 20.58 17.32 4.75
N HIS A 382 21.69 18.00 5.01
CA HIS A 382 22.52 18.61 3.98
C HIS A 382 23.10 17.58 3.00
N ARG A 383 23.52 16.41 3.50
CA ARG A 383 24.04 15.33 2.63
C ARG A 383 23.04 14.84 1.60
N HIS A 384 21.73 14.85 1.93
CA HIS A 384 20.68 14.31 1.06
C HIS A 384 19.97 15.38 0.22
N CYS A 385 19.94 16.63 0.71
CA CYS A 385 19.08 17.68 0.16
C CYS A 385 19.84 18.81 -0.55
N ASP A 386 21.12 19.05 -0.24
CA ASP A 386 21.89 20.14 -0.86
C ASP A 386 22.02 19.95 -2.36
N GLY A 387 21.87 21.04 -3.10
CA GLY A 387 21.97 21.05 -4.55
C GLY A 387 20.74 20.51 -5.28
N ILE A 388 19.70 20.08 -4.56
CA ILE A 388 18.45 19.58 -5.13
C ILE A 388 17.39 20.68 -5.09
N ALA A 389 16.68 20.88 -6.19
CA ALA A 389 15.53 21.77 -6.29
C ALA A 389 14.57 21.30 -7.41
N PRO A 390 13.28 21.60 -7.33
CA PRO A 390 12.59 22.18 -6.18
C PRO A 390 12.42 21.19 -5.02
N LEU A 391 12.17 21.69 -3.81
CA LEU A 391 11.95 20.88 -2.63
C LEU A 391 10.67 21.28 -1.90
N PHE A 392 9.89 20.27 -1.48
CA PHE A 392 8.92 20.36 -0.40
C PHE A 392 9.54 19.79 0.88
N ILE A 393 9.51 20.57 1.95
CA ILE A 393 9.85 20.12 3.30
C ILE A 393 8.55 20.04 4.09
N ILE A 394 8.20 18.86 4.59
CA ILE A 394 6.95 18.58 5.32
C ILE A 394 7.34 18.06 6.69
N ALA A 395 7.00 18.80 7.73
CA ALA A 395 7.38 18.48 9.10
C ALA A 395 6.14 18.20 9.97
N LEU A 396 6.24 17.17 10.80
CA LEU A 396 5.27 16.79 11.81
C LEU A 396 5.81 17.20 13.17
N GLY A 397 5.16 18.17 13.80
CA GLY A 397 5.45 18.57 15.18
C GLY A 397 5.03 17.50 16.18
N THR A 398 5.65 17.46 17.34
CA THR A 398 5.32 16.49 18.42
C THR A 398 3.90 16.63 18.96
N GLN A 399 3.25 17.78 18.76
CA GLN A 399 1.84 18.02 19.10
C GLN A 399 0.86 17.69 17.95
N GLY A 400 1.36 17.14 16.84
CA GLY A 400 0.53 16.70 15.71
C GLY A 400 0.31 17.76 14.63
N ALA A 401 0.82 18.99 14.77
CA ALA A 401 0.79 20.00 13.71
C ALA A 401 1.62 19.54 12.50
N ILE A 402 1.09 19.73 11.29
CA ILE A 402 1.80 19.46 10.05
C ILE A 402 2.00 20.79 9.32
N SER A 403 3.25 21.20 9.20
CA SER A 403 3.64 22.44 8.54
C SER A 403 4.94 22.25 7.76
N GLY A 404 5.33 23.25 7.00
CA GLY A 404 6.56 23.16 6.26
C GLY A 404 6.77 24.30 5.27
N GLY A 405 7.61 24.04 4.26
CA GLY A 405 7.91 25.04 3.25
C GLY A 405 8.24 24.41 1.89
N PHE A 406 8.01 25.19 0.87
CA PHE A 406 8.43 24.91 -0.49
C PHE A 406 9.50 25.88 -0.95
N THR A 407 10.50 25.38 -1.66
CA THR A 407 11.51 26.20 -2.33
C THR A 407 11.77 25.71 -3.75
N ASP A 408 11.79 26.63 -4.70
CA ASP A 408 12.16 26.36 -6.10
C ASP A 408 13.68 26.46 -6.34
N VAL A 409 14.44 26.86 -5.31
CA VAL A 409 15.90 26.97 -5.34
C VAL A 409 16.54 26.02 -4.30
N ALA A 410 17.73 25.50 -4.67
CA ALA A 410 18.43 24.53 -3.84
C ALA A 410 19.11 25.19 -2.62
N PHE A 411 19.14 24.48 -1.51
CA PHE A 411 20.10 24.77 -0.45
C PHE A 411 21.52 24.55 -0.99
N ALA A 412 22.36 25.57 -0.97
CA ALA A 412 23.70 25.51 -1.51
C ALA A 412 24.70 25.96 -0.45
N LYS A 413 25.80 25.20 -0.35
CA LYS A 413 26.91 25.52 0.52
C LYS A 413 27.44 26.90 0.18
N SER A 414 27.34 27.83 1.09
CA SER A 414 27.94 29.16 0.99
C SER A 414 29.31 29.17 1.66
N ASN A 415 30.24 29.95 1.14
CA ASN A 415 31.53 30.22 1.78
C ASN A 415 31.39 31.03 3.06
N ARG A 416 30.17 31.50 3.38
CA ARG A 416 29.81 32.23 4.61
C ARG A 416 28.80 31.42 5.41
N LYS A 417 28.99 31.34 6.73
CA LYS A 417 27.95 30.84 7.65
C LYS A 417 26.71 31.73 7.50
N GLY A 418 25.52 31.13 7.24
CA GLY A 418 24.27 31.87 7.14
C GLY A 418 24.06 32.63 5.84
N GLY A 419 24.30 31.98 4.68
CA GLY A 419 24.03 32.58 3.38
C GLY A 419 22.54 32.52 2.99
N TYR A 420 21.90 33.70 2.78
CA TYR A 420 20.55 33.80 2.25
C TYR A 420 20.53 33.54 0.74
N ILE A 421 19.48 32.89 0.26
CA ILE A 421 19.27 32.53 -1.13
C ILE A 421 17.92 33.12 -1.57
N HIS A 422 17.93 33.80 -2.72
CA HIS A 422 16.78 34.44 -3.32
C HIS A 422 15.84 33.39 -3.96
N SER A 423 14.53 33.55 -3.78
CA SER A 423 13.49 32.81 -4.50
C SER A 423 12.29 33.71 -4.77
N GLU A 424 11.69 33.51 -5.93
CA GLU A 424 10.45 34.19 -6.36
C GLU A 424 9.19 33.42 -5.94
N LYS A 425 9.30 32.10 -5.71
CA LYS A 425 8.17 31.16 -5.61
C LYS A 425 8.13 30.40 -4.29
N ALA A 426 9.10 30.62 -3.39
CA ALA A 426 9.10 29.96 -2.10
C ALA A 426 7.86 30.36 -1.28
N PHE A 427 7.32 29.42 -0.51
CA PHE A 427 6.22 29.65 0.42
C PHE A 427 6.34 28.76 1.64
N LEU A 428 5.77 29.20 2.75
CA LEU A 428 5.50 28.38 3.92
C LEU A 428 4.04 27.91 3.91
N PHE A 429 3.74 26.90 4.70
CA PHE A 429 2.37 26.41 4.84
C PHE A 429 2.12 25.76 6.19
N ALA A 430 0.86 25.82 6.64
CA ALA A 430 0.29 25.03 7.70
C ALA A 430 -0.83 24.17 7.13
N LEU A 431 -0.78 22.84 7.32
CA LEU A 431 -1.76 21.91 6.76
C LEU A 431 -2.81 21.46 7.77
N ASN A 432 -2.40 21.31 9.03
CA ASN A 432 -3.26 20.84 10.10
C ASN A 432 -2.77 21.46 11.43
N HIS A 433 -3.41 22.53 11.83
CA HIS A 433 -3.15 23.18 13.12
C HIS A 433 -4.46 23.74 13.67
N ASN A 434 -4.79 23.41 14.92
CA ASN A 434 -5.95 23.94 15.68
C ASN A 434 -7.31 23.85 14.94
N ASN A 435 -7.53 22.84 14.10
CA ASN A 435 -8.71 22.70 13.24
C ASN A 435 -8.90 23.83 12.22
N GLU A 436 -7.86 24.61 11.94
CA GLU A 436 -7.88 25.61 10.88
C GLU A 436 -7.69 24.93 9.50
N PRO A 437 -8.26 25.50 8.44
CA PRO A 437 -8.06 24.99 7.09
C PRO A 437 -6.60 25.17 6.66
N PRO A 438 -6.10 24.29 5.76
CA PRO A 438 -4.78 24.42 5.19
C PRO A 438 -4.51 25.82 4.63
N THR A 439 -3.43 26.46 5.06
CA THR A 439 -3.11 27.86 4.74
C THR A 439 -1.71 27.97 4.14
N LYS A 440 -1.59 28.77 3.07
CA LYS A 440 -0.34 29.10 2.39
C LYS A 440 0.12 30.51 2.79
N TYR A 441 1.43 30.66 2.97
CA TYR A 441 2.09 31.92 3.29
C TYR A 441 3.16 32.22 2.25
N ASP A 442 2.93 33.22 1.43
CA ASP A 442 3.81 33.58 0.31
C ASP A 442 5.03 34.38 0.76
N ILE A 443 6.12 34.26 0.01
CA ILE A 443 7.34 35.05 0.24
C ILE A 443 7.09 36.54 -0.08
N ILE A 444 7.38 37.40 0.90
CA ILE A 444 7.32 38.86 0.73
C ILE A 444 8.70 39.51 0.64
N LYS A 445 9.72 38.91 1.26
CA LYS A 445 11.12 39.37 1.19
C LYS A 445 11.98 38.39 0.41
N LYS A 446 11.78 38.34 -0.90
CA LYS A 446 12.39 37.38 -1.84
C LYS A 446 13.90 37.15 -1.72
N PRO A 447 14.76 38.18 -1.43
CA PRO A 447 16.20 37.95 -1.23
C PRO A 447 16.53 37.05 -0.03
N TYR A 448 15.58 36.85 0.87
CA TYR A 448 15.74 36.11 2.12
C TYR A 448 14.85 34.88 2.19
N ALA A 449 14.59 34.25 1.04
CA ALA A 449 13.65 33.14 0.97
C ALA A 449 14.08 31.94 1.80
N ILE A 450 15.30 31.45 1.59
CA ILE A 450 15.88 30.37 2.40
C ILE A 450 17.27 30.76 2.87
N CYS A 451 17.75 30.09 3.92
CA CYS A 451 19.09 30.31 4.45
C CYS A 451 19.84 28.97 4.56
N TYR A 452 21.08 28.94 4.11
CA TYR A 452 21.99 27.81 4.34
C TYR A 452 22.78 28.04 5.63
N HIS A 453 22.69 27.07 6.56
CA HIS A 453 23.54 27.05 7.75
C HIS A 453 23.98 25.60 8.05
N PRO A 454 25.29 25.32 8.16
CA PRO A 454 25.79 23.94 8.24
C PRO A 454 25.37 23.18 9.50
N ASP A 455 25.06 23.91 10.58
CA ASP A 455 24.70 23.35 11.88
C ASP A 455 23.18 23.28 12.11
N CYS A 456 22.35 23.65 11.12
CA CYS A 456 20.89 23.62 11.19
C CYS A 456 20.33 22.82 10.03
N GLY A 457 19.11 22.30 10.19
CA GLY A 457 18.34 21.75 9.08
C GLY A 457 17.79 22.88 8.18
N PRO A 458 16.63 22.69 7.54
CA PRO A 458 16.07 23.69 6.63
C PRO A 458 15.70 24.98 7.37
N ILE A 459 16.07 26.13 6.78
CA ILE A 459 15.75 27.46 7.29
C ILE A 459 15.05 28.27 6.20
N PHE A 460 13.90 28.85 6.52
CA PHE A 460 13.13 29.74 5.67
C PHE A 460 13.06 31.12 6.32
N GLY A 461 13.35 32.16 5.53
CA GLY A 461 13.21 33.56 5.94
C GLY A 461 14.40 34.14 6.70
N ALA A 462 14.50 35.47 6.69
CA ALA A 462 15.47 36.22 7.52
C ALA A 462 15.00 36.27 8.97
N GLY A 463 15.90 35.96 9.91
CA GLY A 463 15.54 35.78 11.32
C GLY A 463 14.77 34.48 11.58
N ALA A 464 14.68 33.62 10.56
CA ALA A 464 14.05 32.34 10.50
C ALA A 464 12.54 32.36 10.77
N ASP A 465 11.75 32.63 9.74
CA ASP A 465 10.30 32.39 9.80
C ASP A 465 10.01 30.93 10.16
N MET A 466 10.89 30.00 9.74
CA MET A 466 10.92 28.61 10.21
C MET A 466 12.35 28.10 10.22
N LEU A 467 12.78 27.55 11.35
CA LEU A 467 14.06 26.87 11.52
C LEU A 467 13.84 25.49 12.14
N ILE A 468 14.33 24.46 11.47
CA ILE A 468 14.43 23.12 12.04
C ILE A 468 15.87 22.94 12.55
N SER A 469 16.02 22.72 13.86
CA SER A 469 17.34 22.62 14.51
C SER A 469 18.03 21.28 14.26
N ASN A 470 19.30 21.22 14.60
CA ASN A 470 20.03 19.95 14.70
C ASN A 470 19.42 19.08 15.81
N ASN A 471 19.23 17.77 15.56
CA ASN A 471 18.57 16.83 16.48
C ASN A 471 17.19 17.30 16.96
N CYS A 472 16.38 17.83 16.05
CA CYS A 472 15.08 18.48 16.29
C CYS A 472 14.03 17.58 16.97
N ASN A 473 14.24 16.26 17.03
CA ASN A 473 13.35 15.32 17.70
C ASN A 473 13.55 15.25 19.23
N VAL A 474 14.71 15.67 19.72
CA VAL A 474 15.06 15.67 21.15
C VAL A 474 15.38 17.07 21.68
N SER A 475 15.58 18.06 20.78
CA SER A 475 15.87 19.46 21.09
C SER A 475 14.62 20.32 20.86
N MET A 476 14.41 21.31 21.69
CA MET A 476 13.42 22.39 21.52
C MET A 476 14.05 23.68 20.95
N GLU A 477 15.12 23.53 20.19
CA GLU A 477 15.83 24.67 19.58
C GLU A 477 15.29 25.02 18.19
N SER A 478 14.35 24.22 17.63
CA SER A 478 13.60 24.63 16.45
C SER A 478 12.67 25.79 16.85
N TYR A 479 12.58 26.81 15.99
CA TYR A 479 11.74 27.96 16.31
C TYR A 479 11.12 28.59 15.06
N SER A 480 10.07 29.39 15.28
CA SER A 480 9.36 30.17 14.27
C SER A 480 9.32 31.64 14.68
N ASN A 481 9.97 32.51 13.91
CA ASN A 481 9.86 33.96 14.03
C ASN A 481 8.93 34.55 12.95
N PHE A 482 7.98 33.73 12.52
CA PHE A 482 6.97 34.07 11.54
C PHE A 482 5.92 35.04 12.13
N PRO A 483 5.40 36.02 11.39
CA PRO A 483 5.73 36.39 10.01
C PRO A 483 6.85 37.44 9.94
N HIS A 484 7.85 37.21 9.11
CA HIS A 484 8.91 38.20 8.89
C HIS A 484 9.27 38.32 7.40
N SER A 485 9.64 37.23 6.73
CA SER A 485 9.94 37.18 5.30
C SER A 485 8.82 36.55 4.47
N TYR A 486 7.91 35.86 5.16
CA TYR A 486 6.71 35.28 4.63
C TYR A 486 5.49 35.88 5.29
N ASP A 487 4.35 35.94 4.57
CA ASP A 487 3.12 36.52 5.12
C ASP A 487 1.89 35.89 4.40
N GLY A 488 0.73 36.03 5.03
CA GLY A 488 -0.54 35.52 4.51
C GLY A 488 -1.70 35.70 5.48
N PRO A 489 -2.84 35.06 5.24
CA PRO A 489 -4.02 35.19 6.08
C PRO A 489 -3.74 34.84 7.55
N ASN A 490 -4.08 35.73 8.47
CA ASN A 490 -3.94 35.57 9.93
C ASN A 490 -2.54 35.16 10.39
N ALA A 491 -1.48 35.61 9.69
CA ALA A 491 -0.11 35.22 9.96
C ALA A 491 0.34 35.56 11.39
N SER A 492 0.79 34.53 12.12
CA SER A 492 1.26 34.62 13.50
C SER A 492 2.32 33.53 13.76
N PHE A 493 3.22 33.75 14.73
CA PHE A 493 4.26 32.79 15.10
C PHE A 493 3.72 31.39 15.46
N GLY A 494 2.51 31.32 16.01
CA GLY A 494 1.85 30.06 16.36
C GLY A 494 1.28 29.26 15.18
N ASN A 495 1.11 29.87 14.00
CA ASN A 495 0.41 29.19 12.89
C ASN A 495 1.13 27.96 12.33
N LEU A 496 2.46 27.85 12.45
CA LEU A 496 3.20 26.72 11.93
C LEU A 496 3.16 25.50 12.87
N PHE A 497 3.55 25.67 14.13
CA PHE A 497 3.68 24.55 15.08
C PHE A 497 3.08 24.81 16.46
N GLY A 498 2.30 25.88 16.64
CA GLY A 498 1.61 26.23 17.87
C GLY A 498 2.38 27.23 18.75
N ASP A 499 3.67 27.02 18.90
CA ASP A 499 4.53 27.82 19.77
C ASP A 499 5.72 28.44 19.02
N TYR A 500 6.37 29.40 19.63
CA TYR A 500 7.62 29.99 19.12
C TYR A 500 8.72 28.94 19.03
N ASN A 501 8.95 28.16 20.10
CA ASN A 501 9.86 27.03 20.12
C ASN A 501 9.06 25.74 20.01
N PHE A 502 9.54 24.80 19.20
CA PHE A 502 8.86 23.53 18.97
C PHE A 502 9.84 22.36 18.78
N SER A 503 9.35 21.14 18.92
CA SER A 503 10.05 19.91 18.59
C SER A 503 9.38 19.21 17.42
N ILE A 504 10.17 18.52 16.61
CA ILE A 504 9.73 17.81 15.41
C ILE A 504 9.73 16.30 15.68
N ALA A 505 8.61 15.64 15.49
CA ALA A 505 8.51 14.18 15.59
C ALA A 505 9.15 13.48 14.37
N ASP A 506 8.92 14.01 13.15
CA ASP A 506 9.58 13.59 11.92
C ASP A 506 9.47 14.69 10.85
N TYR A 507 10.35 14.67 9.85
CA TYR A 507 10.17 15.51 8.67
C TYR A 507 10.67 14.82 7.41
N GLU A 508 9.99 15.11 6.31
CA GLU A 508 10.19 14.53 5.01
C GLU A 508 10.53 15.60 3.98
N VAL A 509 11.44 15.29 3.07
CA VAL A 509 11.82 16.19 1.98
C VAL A 509 11.57 15.49 0.65
N PHE A 510 10.85 16.17 -0.23
CA PHE A 510 10.48 15.67 -1.55
C PHE A 510 11.00 16.57 -2.65
N THR A 511 11.34 15.95 -3.79
CA THR A 511 11.65 16.64 -5.04
C THR A 511 10.81 16.08 -6.18
N LEU A 512 10.85 16.71 -7.35
CA LEU A 512 10.12 16.23 -8.52
C LEU A 512 10.46 14.77 -8.81
N ALA A 513 9.43 13.95 -9.00
CA ALA A 513 9.62 12.61 -9.54
C ALA A 513 10.06 12.69 -11.01
N PRO A 514 10.92 11.75 -11.49
CA PRO A 514 11.24 11.67 -12.91
C PRO A 514 9.96 11.51 -13.72
N SER A 515 9.82 12.28 -14.81
CA SER A 515 8.70 12.08 -15.73
C SER A 515 8.78 10.68 -16.34
N THR A 516 7.72 9.88 -16.20
CA THR A 516 7.59 8.55 -16.81
C THR A 516 7.26 8.61 -18.30
N ALA A 517 7.20 9.80 -18.91
CA ALA A 517 7.02 9.93 -20.35
C ALA A 517 8.26 9.34 -21.07
N PRO A 518 8.07 8.51 -22.10
CA PRO A 518 9.17 8.08 -22.96
C PRO A 518 9.84 9.32 -23.57
N PRO A 519 11.16 9.30 -23.83
CA PRO A 519 11.87 10.44 -24.36
C PRO A 519 11.21 10.86 -25.69
N GLY A 520 10.46 11.94 -25.65
CA GLY A 520 9.76 12.49 -26.81
C GLY A 520 10.76 12.77 -27.93
N ILE A 521 10.46 12.29 -29.11
CA ILE A 521 11.13 12.60 -30.36
C ILE A 521 11.20 14.14 -30.45
N LYS A 522 12.42 14.68 -30.38
CA LYS A 522 12.67 16.09 -30.65
C LYS A 522 12.32 16.34 -32.10
N ILE A 523 11.13 16.88 -32.38
CA ILE A 523 10.80 17.44 -33.68
C ILE A 523 11.68 18.68 -33.87
N LYS A 524 12.71 18.57 -34.71
CA LYS A 524 13.45 19.71 -35.19
C LYS A 524 12.46 20.57 -35.99
N HIS A 525 12.13 21.73 -35.49
CA HIS A 525 11.55 22.78 -36.31
C HIS A 525 12.64 23.27 -37.26
N ASP A 526 12.68 22.73 -38.48
CA ASP A 526 13.38 23.35 -39.59
C ASP A 526 12.62 24.62 -39.95
N ARG A 527 13.26 25.75 -39.71
CA ARG A 527 12.83 27.05 -40.24
C ARG A 527 13.09 26.99 -41.74
N TYR A 528 12.04 27.04 -42.53
CA TYR A 528 12.15 27.40 -43.92
C TYR A 528 12.28 28.93 -44.07
N PRO A 529 13.03 29.38 -45.09
CA PRO A 529 13.52 30.74 -45.24
C PRO A 529 12.42 31.76 -45.51
#